data_154e5e5366092c8626bb8da8c119ab94
#
_entry.id   154e5e5366092c8626bb8da8c119ab94
#
_cell.length_a   1.000
_cell.length_b   1.000
_cell.length_c   1.000
_cell.angle_alpha   90.00
_cell.angle_beta   90.00
_cell.angle_gamma   90.00
#
_symmetry.space_group_name_H-M   'P 1'
#
loop_
_entity.id
_entity.type
_entity.pdbx_description
1 polymer ?
#
loop_
_entity_poly.entity_id
_entity_poly.type
_entity_poly.pdbx_seq_one_letter_code
_entity_poly.pdbx_strand_id
1 'polypeptide(L)'
;MLEELKQRVYEANMQLPKHGLVTFTWGNVSEIDRETGYFAIKPSGVDYDKLKPEDMVIMDLDGNKIEGKYNPSSDTATHIELYKAFPNIGGIVHTHSPWATSWAQSGRGIPCYGTTHADYMYGEIPCVRNLTKEEIDEAYEKNTGVLIVDFFKDKDYVAMPAVLCKNHGPFTWGKDGMEAVHNAVVLEEVAKMAARTEMINPKVQEAPQELKDKHYYRKHGANAYYCQNN
;
A
#
# COMPACT_ATOMS: atom_id res chain seq x y z
N MET A 1 -12.31 -11.13 -18.78
CA MET A 1 -11.41 -11.50 -17.66
C MET A 1 -10.18 -10.59 -17.61
N LEU A 2 -9.18 -10.70 -18.49
CA LEU A 2 -8.00 -9.81 -18.45
C LEU A 2 -8.33 -8.34 -18.75
N GLU A 3 -9.24 -8.06 -19.67
CA GLU A 3 -9.68 -6.69 -19.96
C GLU A 3 -10.42 -6.05 -18.79
N GLU A 4 -11.22 -6.81 -18.06
CA GLU A 4 -11.90 -6.33 -16.86
C GLU A 4 -10.89 -6.06 -15.72
N LEU A 5 -9.87 -6.90 -15.58
CA LEU A 5 -8.78 -6.69 -14.62
C LEU A 5 -7.99 -5.42 -14.96
N LYS A 6 -7.63 -5.22 -16.24
CA LYS A 6 -6.98 -3.98 -16.70
C LYS A 6 -7.84 -2.75 -16.42
N GLN A 7 -9.15 -2.84 -16.67
CA GLN A 7 -10.09 -1.74 -16.42
C GLN A 7 -10.11 -1.37 -14.93
N ARG A 8 -10.25 -2.34 -14.02
CA ARG A 8 -10.23 -2.09 -12.57
C ARG A 8 -8.91 -1.49 -12.10
N VAL A 9 -7.77 -2.01 -12.58
CA VAL A 9 -6.45 -1.50 -12.23
C VAL A 9 -6.23 -0.08 -12.76
N TYR A 10 -6.69 0.20 -13.98
CA TYR A 10 -6.68 1.56 -14.52
C TYR A 10 -7.49 2.51 -13.63
N GLU A 11 -8.73 2.16 -13.30
CA GLU A 11 -9.61 2.98 -12.46
C GLU A 11 -9.00 3.24 -11.08
N ALA A 12 -8.38 2.22 -10.47
CA ALA A 12 -7.68 2.35 -9.21
C ALA A 12 -6.45 3.28 -9.33
N ASN A 13 -5.64 3.13 -10.39
CA ASN A 13 -4.52 4.03 -10.65
C ASN A 13 -4.96 5.49 -10.80
N MET A 14 -6.09 5.74 -11.48
CA MET A 14 -6.62 7.10 -11.66
C MET A 14 -7.11 7.76 -10.37
N GLN A 15 -7.33 7.00 -9.29
CA GLN A 15 -7.62 7.60 -7.98
C GLN A 15 -6.37 8.23 -7.35
N LEU A 16 -5.16 7.76 -7.65
CA LEU A 16 -3.94 8.29 -7.03
C LEU A 16 -3.75 9.79 -7.30
N PRO A 17 -3.76 10.30 -8.55
CA PRO A 17 -3.69 11.74 -8.81
C PRO A 17 -4.93 12.49 -8.30
N LYS A 18 -6.12 11.90 -8.36
CA LYS A 18 -7.35 12.50 -7.85
C LYS A 18 -7.29 12.80 -6.35
N HIS A 19 -6.61 11.96 -5.59
CA HIS A 19 -6.41 12.14 -4.14
C HIS A 19 -5.08 12.81 -3.79
N GLY A 20 -4.29 13.26 -4.77
CA GLY A 20 -3.02 13.97 -4.55
C GLY A 20 -1.92 13.09 -3.97
N LEU A 21 -1.97 11.77 -4.21
CA LEU A 21 -1.00 10.80 -3.70
C LEU A 21 0.24 10.67 -4.58
N VAL A 22 0.22 11.22 -5.78
CA VAL A 22 1.30 11.07 -6.77
C VAL A 22 1.60 12.38 -7.48
N THR A 23 2.83 12.50 -7.95
CA THR A 23 3.33 13.57 -8.81
C THR A 23 3.88 12.95 -10.10
N PHE A 24 3.60 13.54 -11.25
CA PHE A 24 4.03 13.04 -12.57
C PHE A 24 3.63 11.56 -12.79
N THR A 25 4.60 10.69 -13.01
CA THR A 25 4.41 9.26 -13.28
C THR A 25 4.62 8.37 -12.05
N TRP A 26 4.93 8.98 -10.89
CA TRP A 26 5.27 8.25 -9.66
C TRP A 26 4.09 7.43 -9.15
N GLY A 27 4.43 6.33 -8.47
CA GLY A 27 3.43 5.47 -7.87
C GLY A 27 2.72 4.57 -8.89
N ASN A 28 2.05 3.57 -8.35
CA ASN A 28 1.30 2.58 -9.12
C ASN A 28 0.33 1.81 -8.23
N VAL A 29 -0.65 1.22 -8.90
CA VAL A 29 -1.56 0.21 -8.33
C VAL A 29 -1.45 -1.04 -9.18
N SER A 30 -1.50 -2.20 -8.52
CA SER A 30 -1.74 -3.48 -9.15
C SER A 30 -2.92 -4.20 -8.50
N GLU A 31 -3.52 -5.14 -9.23
CA GLU A 31 -4.55 -6.06 -8.72
C GLU A 31 -4.34 -7.44 -9.33
N ILE A 32 -4.45 -8.48 -8.49
CA ILE A 32 -4.29 -9.88 -8.88
C ILE A 32 -5.64 -10.58 -9.01
N ASP A 33 -5.77 -11.35 -10.07
CA ASP A 33 -6.78 -12.40 -10.18
C ASP A 33 -6.20 -13.70 -9.60
N ARG A 34 -6.70 -14.11 -8.43
CA ARG A 34 -6.23 -15.30 -7.72
C ARG A 34 -6.59 -16.61 -8.40
N GLU A 35 -7.59 -16.62 -9.29
CA GLU A 35 -7.98 -17.83 -10.02
C GLU A 35 -6.97 -18.15 -11.13
N THR A 36 -6.52 -17.12 -11.85
CA THR A 36 -5.55 -17.27 -12.93
C THR A 36 -4.10 -17.15 -12.48
N GLY A 37 -3.86 -16.51 -11.33
CA GLY A 37 -2.53 -16.16 -10.87
C GLY A 37 -1.90 -14.97 -11.61
N TYR A 38 -2.64 -14.29 -12.49
CA TYR A 38 -2.18 -13.10 -13.20
C TYR A 38 -2.55 -11.83 -12.46
N PHE A 39 -1.73 -10.81 -12.58
CA PHE A 39 -2.04 -9.48 -12.08
C PHE A 39 -1.80 -8.41 -13.13
N ALA A 40 -2.57 -7.35 -13.08
CA ALA A 40 -2.35 -6.16 -13.87
C ALA A 40 -1.62 -5.10 -13.04
N ILE A 41 -0.73 -4.35 -13.68
CA ILE A 41 0.03 -3.26 -13.04
C ILE A 41 0.18 -2.09 -14.01
N LYS A 42 0.28 -0.87 -13.46
CA LYS A 42 0.56 0.33 -14.24
C LYS A 42 1.90 0.21 -14.98
N PRO A 43 1.96 0.62 -16.26
CA PRO A 43 3.23 0.68 -16.99
C PRO A 43 4.18 1.72 -16.39
N SER A 44 5.48 1.46 -16.51
CA SER A 44 6.54 2.38 -16.12
C SER A 44 6.54 3.64 -16.98
N GLY A 45 6.68 4.82 -16.35
CA GLY A 45 6.93 6.08 -17.03
C GLY A 45 5.80 6.63 -17.91
N VAL A 46 4.58 6.08 -17.83
CA VAL A 46 3.41 6.61 -18.55
C VAL A 46 2.67 7.60 -17.65
N ASP A 47 2.49 8.83 -18.16
CA ASP A 47 1.76 9.90 -17.48
C ASP A 47 0.29 9.49 -17.22
N TYR A 48 -0.25 9.88 -16.06
CA TYR A 48 -1.63 9.53 -15.68
C TYR A 48 -2.69 10.10 -16.64
N ASP A 49 -2.45 11.30 -17.19
CA ASP A 49 -3.35 11.95 -18.15
C ASP A 49 -3.38 11.29 -19.53
N LYS A 50 -2.38 10.45 -19.83
CA LYS A 50 -2.28 9.69 -21.08
C LYS A 50 -2.60 8.22 -20.93
N LEU A 51 -2.73 7.76 -19.67
CA LEU A 51 -2.93 6.36 -19.34
C LEU A 51 -4.32 5.89 -19.80
N LYS A 52 -4.38 4.66 -20.29
CA LYS A 52 -5.62 4.01 -20.72
C LYS A 52 -5.70 2.59 -20.16
N PRO A 53 -6.89 1.99 -20.09
CA PRO A 53 -7.04 0.61 -19.61
C PRO A 53 -6.17 -0.40 -20.34
N GLU A 54 -6.10 -0.29 -21.68
CA GLU A 54 -5.29 -1.18 -22.53
C GLU A 54 -3.78 -1.06 -22.32
N ASP A 55 -3.33 -0.01 -21.63
CA ASP A 55 -1.92 0.21 -21.30
C ASP A 55 -1.45 -0.62 -20.10
N MET A 56 -2.37 -1.11 -19.28
CA MET A 56 -2.05 -1.97 -18.14
C MET A 56 -1.31 -3.22 -18.59
N VAL A 57 -0.24 -3.57 -17.87
CA VAL A 57 0.61 -4.71 -18.18
C VAL A 57 0.18 -5.90 -17.34
N ILE A 58 -0.05 -7.04 -18.00
CA ILE A 58 -0.37 -8.31 -17.33
C ILE A 58 0.92 -9.09 -17.08
N MET A 59 1.10 -9.49 -15.84
CA MET A 59 2.25 -10.25 -15.35
C MET A 59 1.79 -11.53 -14.65
N ASP A 60 2.64 -12.54 -14.63
CA ASP A 60 2.49 -13.69 -13.73
C ASP A 60 3.33 -13.50 -12.46
N LEU A 61 3.16 -14.40 -11.50
CA LEU A 61 3.93 -14.37 -10.25
C LEU A 61 5.39 -14.85 -10.42
N ASP A 62 5.77 -15.39 -11.57
CA ASP A 62 7.17 -15.74 -11.88
C ASP A 62 7.93 -14.58 -12.54
N GLY A 63 7.23 -13.45 -12.76
CA GLY A 63 7.81 -12.23 -13.32
C GLY A 63 7.79 -12.19 -14.84
N ASN A 64 7.06 -13.10 -15.49
CA ASN A 64 6.89 -13.07 -16.95
C ASN A 64 5.80 -12.06 -17.34
N LYS A 65 6.08 -11.27 -18.36
CA LYS A 65 5.06 -10.44 -18.98
C LYS A 65 4.19 -11.30 -19.91
N ILE A 66 2.91 -11.39 -19.55
CA ILE A 66 1.91 -12.17 -20.29
C ILE A 66 1.31 -11.34 -21.43
N GLU A 67 0.98 -10.07 -21.14
CA GLU A 67 0.36 -9.15 -22.08
C GLU A 67 0.73 -7.69 -21.79
N GLY A 68 0.76 -6.86 -22.80
CA GLY A 68 0.98 -5.41 -22.71
C GLY A 68 2.10 -4.92 -23.60
N LYS A 69 1.94 -3.72 -24.18
CA LYS A 69 2.91 -3.10 -25.09
C LYS A 69 4.07 -2.43 -24.36
N TYR A 70 3.84 -2.01 -23.11
CA TYR A 70 4.82 -1.30 -22.29
C TYR A 70 5.62 -2.23 -21.39
N ASN A 71 6.66 -1.71 -20.77
CA ASN A 71 7.29 -2.36 -19.62
C ASN A 71 6.42 -2.11 -18.37
N PRO A 72 6.30 -3.10 -17.48
CA PRO A 72 5.60 -2.91 -16.20
C PRO A 72 6.36 -1.92 -15.32
N SER A 73 5.69 -1.44 -14.24
CA SER A 73 6.35 -0.64 -13.20
C SER A 73 7.63 -1.34 -12.68
N SER A 74 8.65 -0.57 -12.34
CA SER A 74 9.85 -1.08 -11.67
C SER A 74 9.51 -1.84 -10.39
N ASP A 75 8.46 -1.43 -9.69
CA ASP A 75 8.03 -2.04 -8.42
C ASP A 75 7.40 -3.44 -8.57
N THR A 76 7.26 -3.94 -9.80
CA THR A 76 6.64 -5.23 -10.09
C THR A 76 7.20 -6.37 -9.25
N ALA A 77 8.53 -6.43 -9.06
CA ALA A 77 9.16 -7.47 -8.26
C ALA A 77 8.76 -7.38 -6.77
N THR A 78 8.61 -6.17 -6.23
CA THR A 78 8.08 -5.96 -4.87
C THR A 78 6.65 -6.50 -4.75
N HIS A 79 5.77 -6.16 -5.71
CA HIS A 79 4.38 -6.62 -5.71
C HIS A 79 4.28 -8.15 -5.80
N ILE A 80 5.13 -8.80 -6.60
CA ILE A 80 5.18 -10.27 -6.71
C ILE A 80 5.48 -10.91 -5.36
N GLU A 81 6.50 -10.43 -4.62
CA GLU A 81 6.85 -10.99 -3.32
C GLU A 81 5.69 -10.84 -2.32
N LEU A 82 5.00 -9.69 -2.32
CA LEU A 82 3.83 -9.47 -1.46
C LEU A 82 2.65 -10.38 -1.86
N TYR A 83 2.34 -10.52 -3.15
CA TYR A 83 1.26 -11.43 -3.59
C TYR A 83 1.53 -12.89 -3.27
N LYS A 84 2.80 -13.33 -3.35
CA LYS A 84 3.20 -14.70 -2.97
C LYS A 84 3.04 -14.95 -1.48
N ALA A 85 3.41 -13.98 -0.65
CA ALA A 85 3.45 -14.13 0.80
C ALA A 85 2.11 -13.84 1.49
N PHE A 86 1.26 -12.98 0.90
CA PHE A 86 0.01 -12.49 1.47
C PHE A 86 -1.19 -12.98 0.66
N PRO A 87 -1.65 -14.23 0.85
CA PRO A 87 -2.72 -14.82 0.02
C PRO A 87 -4.06 -14.08 0.14
N ASN A 88 -4.31 -13.35 1.21
CA ASN A 88 -5.57 -12.66 1.47
C ASN A 88 -5.66 -11.24 0.86
N ILE A 89 -4.61 -10.76 0.20
CA ILE A 89 -4.65 -9.47 -0.50
C ILE A 89 -4.94 -9.67 -1.99
N GLY A 90 -5.65 -8.71 -2.58
CA GLY A 90 -5.94 -8.69 -4.02
C GLY A 90 -5.39 -7.47 -4.72
N GLY A 91 -5.09 -6.38 -4.00
CA GLY A 91 -4.52 -5.15 -4.55
C GLY A 91 -3.36 -4.62 -3.74
N ILE A 92 -2.42 -3.93 -4.42
CA ILE A 92 -1.27 -3.27 -3.80
C ILE A 92 -1.11 -1.89 -4.42
N VAL A 93 -0.78 -0.92 -3.57
CA VAL A 93 -0.40 0.45 -3.95
C VAL A 93 1.00 0.77 -3.45
N HIS A 94 1.80 1.38 -4.30
CA HIS A 94 3.01 2.09 -3.91
C HIS A 94 2.90 3.55 -4.33
N THR A 95 3.32 4.46 -3.45
CA THR A 95 3.38 5.90 -3.75
C THR A 95 4.60 6.54 -3.08
N HIS A 96 4.88 7.78 -3.49
CA HIS A 96 5.75 8.69 -2.75
C HIS A 96 4.92 9.87 -2.22
N SER A 97 3.77 9.58 -1.64
CA SER A 97 2.87 10.59 -1.08
C SER A 97 3.58 11.37 0.05
N PRO A 98 3.44 12.70 0.11
CA PRO A 98 4.37 13.57 0.85
C PRO A 98 4.49 13.27 2.33
N TRP A 99 3.37 13.04 3.03
CA TRP A 99 3.40 12.85 4.48
C TRP A 99 3.88 11.46 4.88
N ALA A 100 3.36 10.41 4.26
CA ALA A 100 3.80 9.05 4.52
C ALA A 100 5.29 8.87 4.14
N THR A 101 5.74 9.45 3.02
CA THR A 101 7.14 9.41 2.62
C THR A 101 8.03 10.20 3.59
N SER A 102 7.56 11.31 4.15
CA SER A 102 8.32 12.06 5.18
C SER A 102 8.54 11.21 6.44
N TRP A 103 7.54 10.44 6.87
CA TRP A 103 7.70 9.48 7.96
C TRP A 103 8.69 8.36 7.59
N ALA A 104 8.58 7.81 6.38
CA ALA A 104 9.54 6.81 5.89
C ALA A 104 10.97 7.33 5.88
N GLN A 105 11.21 8.56 5.40
CA GLN A 105 12.53 9.21 5.40
C GLN A 105 13.05 9.46 6.82
N SER A 106 12.17 9.76 7.77
CA SER A 106 12.55 9.91 9.18
C SER A 106 12.98 8.59 9.84
N GLY A 107 12.64 7.44 9.23
CA GLY A 107 12.88 6.11 9.75
C GLY A 107 12.05 5.75 10.97
N ARG A 108 10.89 6.41 11.12
CA ARG A 108 9.94 6.19 12.23
C ARG A 108 8.64 5.61 11.71
N GLY A 109 8.01 4.72 12.48
CA GLY A 109 6.61 4.35 12.30
C GLY A 109 5.68 5.51 12.66
N ILE A 110 4.41 5.40 12.28
CA ILE A 110 3.39 6.41 12.58
C ILE A 110 2.58 5.93 13.79
N PRO A 111 2.73 6.57 14.96
CA PRO A 111 2.00 6.18 16.17
C PRO A 111 0.48 6.39 16.01
N CYS A 112 -0.31 5.52 16.62
CA CYS A 112 -1.77 5.66 16.61
C CYS A 112 -2.22 6.68 17.65
N TYR A 113 -2.31 7.96 17.25
CA TYR A 113 -2.72 9.04 18.15
C TYR A 113 -4.23 9.22 18.27
N GLY A 114 -5.01 8.68 17.33
CA GLY A 114 -6.43 8.98 17.31
C GLY A 114 -7.30 7.93 16.64
N THR A 115 -8.60 8.15 16.76
CA THR A 115 -9.63 7.21 16.35
C THR A 115 -9.71 7.02 14.84
N THR A 116 -9.39 8.03 14.03
CA THR A 116 -9.34 7.91 12.58
C THR A 116 -8.30 6.88 12.15
N HIS A 117 -7.11 6.90 12.75
CA HIS A 117 -6.08 5.90 12.51
C HIS A 117 -6.58 4.51 12.96
N ALA A 118 -7.07 4.40 14.21
CA ALA A 118 -7.52 3.16 14.79
C ALA A 118 -8.70 2.50 14.03
N ASP A 119 -9.51 3.27 13.32
CA ASP A 119 -10.62 2.76 12.52
C ASP A 119 -10.18 1.90 11.31
N TYR A 120 -8.93 2.04 10.86
CA TYR A 120 -8.45 1.41 9.62
C TYR A 120 -7.18 0.58 9.78
N MET A 121 -6.31 0.93 10.73
CA MET A 121 -5.00 0.32 10.93
C MET A 121 -4.79 0.03 12.42
N TYR A 122 -4.57 -1.23 12.75
CA TYR A 122 -4.49 -1.68 14.14
C TYR A 122 -3.09 -1.50 14.72
N GLY A 123 -2.90 -0.41 15.47
CA GLY A 123 -1.64 -0.08 16.11
C GLY A 123 -0.78 0.91 15.31
N GLU A 124 0.52 0.93 15.58
CA GLU A 124 1.49 1.76 14.88
C GLU A 124 1.67 1.28 13.43
N ILE A 125 1.61 2.18 12.45
CA ILE A 125 2.01 1.87 11.08
C ILE A 125 3.52 1.73 11.05
N PRO A 126 4.05 0.54 10.70
CA PRO A 126 5.47 0.27 10.85
C PRO A 126 6.33 0.95 9.79
N CYS A 127 7.59 1.24 10.16
CA CYS A 127 8.65 1.61 9.23
C CYS A 127 9.73 0.52 9.23
N VAL A 128 9.89 -0.21 8.13
CA VAL A 128 10.95 -1.21 8.01
C VAL A 128 12.31 -0.56 7.81
N ARG A 129 13.41 -1.28 8.11
CA ARG A 129 14.79 -0.81 8.00
C ARG A 129 15.18 -0.44 6.56
N ASN A 130 16.34 0.18 6.39
CA ASN A 130 16.97 0.25 5.06
C ASN A 130 17.38 -1.15 4.58
N LEU A 131 17.38 -1.32 3.26
CA LEU A 131 18.12 -2.41 2.64
C LEU A 131 19.62 -2.25 2.88
N THR A 132 20.34 -3.37 2.97
CA THR A 132 21.81 -3.35 2.98
C THR A 132 22.33 -3.06 1.58
N LYS A 133 23.65 -2.76 1.50
CA LYS A 133 24.29 -2.54 0.20
C LYS A 133 24.16 -3.77 -0.71
N GLU A 134 24.34 -4.96 -0.14
CA GLU A 134 24.25 -6.24 -0.85
C GLU A 134 22.83 -6.46 -1.40
N GLU A 135 21.79 -6.21 -0.58
CA GLU A 135 20.38 -6.32 -0.97
C GLU A 135 20.02 -5.34 -2.11
N ILE A 136 20.60 -4.12 -2.08
CA ILE A 136 20.43 -3.12 -3.14
C ILE A 136 21.11 -3.55 -4.44
N ASP A 137 22.36 -3.99 -4.35
CA ASP A 137 23.16 -4.34 -5.51
C ASP A 137 22.64 -5.63 -6.20
N GLU A 138 22.05 -6.55 -5.43
CA GLU A 138 21.55 -7.83 -5.94
C GLU A 138 20.21 -7.66 -6.69
N ALA A 139 19.18 -7.12 -6.02
CA ALA A 139 17.83 -7.01 -6.59
C ALA A 139 16.96 -6.04 -5.74
N TYR A 140 17.15 -4.75 -5.89
CA TYR A 140 16.57 -3.70 -5.05
C TYR A 140 15.06 -3.85 -4.82
N GLU A 141 14.26 -3.93 -5.89
CA GLU A 141 12.81 -3.99 -5.80
C GLU A 141 12.32 -5.32 -5.22
N LYS A 142 12.94 -6.43 -5.59
CA LYS A 142 12.64 -7.74 -5.02
C LYS A 142 12.95 -7.77 -3.53
N ASN A 143 14.13 -7.31 -3.15
CA ASN A 143 14.57 -7.31 -1.74
C ASN A 143 13.76 -6.33 -0.89
N THR A 144 13.18 -5.27 -1.47
CA THR A 144 12.16 -4.44 -0.81
C THR A 144 10.93 -5.27 -0.44
N GLY A 145 10.45 -6.09 -1.35
CA GLY A 145 9.32 -6.99 -1.09
C GLY A 145 9.65 -8.05 -0.02
N VAL A 146 10.81 -8.70 -0.14
CA VAL A 146 11.29 -9.67 0.86
C VAL A 146 11.38 -9.04 2.25
N LEU A 147 11.94 -7.83 2.36
CA LEU A 147 12.04 -7.11 3.63
C LEU A 147 10.66 -6.83 4.27
N ILE A 148 9.67 -6.45 3.46
CA ILE A 148 8.30 -6.25 3.94
C ILE A 148 7.71 -7.58 4.43
N VAL A 149 7.85 -8.65 3.64
CA VAL A 149 7.35 -9.99 3.98
C VAL A 149 7.98 -10.48 5.29
N ASP A 150 9.29 -10.37 5.44
CA ASP A 150 10.00 -10.78 6.65
C ASP A 150 9.52 -10.01 7.89
N PHE A 151 9.23 -8.71 7.74
CA PHE A 151 8.69 -7.91 8.84
C PHE A 151 7.31 -8.40 9.27
N PHE A 152 6.46 -8.83 8.34
CA PHE A 152 5.09 -9.28 8.62
C PHE A 152 4.95 -10.76 8.94
N LYS A 153 6.02 -11.54 8.95
CA LYS A 153 6.00 -12.99 9.13
C LYS A 153 5.18 -13.47 10.34
N ASP A 154 5.27 -12.74 11.46
CA ASP A 154 4.57 -13.05 12.70
C ASP A 154 3.54 -11.95 13.07
N LYS A 155 3.06 -11.19 12.08
CA LYS A 155 2.12 -10.07 12.26
C LYS A 155 0.92 -10.21 11.35
N ASP A 156 -0.19 -9.63 11.77
CA ASP A 156 -1.41 -9.59 10.97
C ASP A 156 -1.34 -8.45 9.93
N TYR A 157 -0.96 -8.81 8.70
CA TYR A 157 -0.93 -7.88 7.57
C TYR A 157 -2.32 -7.48 7.07
N VAL A 158 -3.39 -8.16 7.50
CA VAL A 158 -4.77 -7.77 7.17
C VAL A 158 -5.22 -6.66 8.12
N ALA A 159 -4.89 -6.78 9.41
CA ALA A 159 -5.20 -5.75 10.41
C ALA A 159 -4.30 -4.50 10.26
N MET A 160 -3.12 -4.64 9.65
CA MET A 160 -2.19 -3.56 9.35
C MET A 160 -1.88 -3.54 7.84
N PRO A 161 -2.78 -2.96 7.00
CA PRO A 161 -2.64 -3.02 5.54
C PRO A 161 -1.68 -1.95 4.98
N ALA A 162 -0.64 -1.59 5.72
CA ALA A 162 0.30 -0.54 5.37
C ALA A 162 1.70 -0.77 5.95
N VAL A 163 2.72 -0.28 5.26
CA VAL A 163 4.11 -0.25 5.73
C VAL A 163 4.85 0.92 5.11
N LEU A 164 5.78 1.50 5.85
CA LEU A 164 6.75 2.46 5.35
C LEU A 164 8.08 1.76 5.10
N CYS A 165 8.68 1.95 3.94
CA CYS A 165 10.05 1.54 3.65
C CYS A 165 10.98 2.73 3.92
N LYS A 166 11.91 2.58 4.86
CA LYS A 166 12.82 3.66 5.26
C LYS A 166 13.56 4.25 4.07
N ASN A 167 13.59 5.59 3.99
CA ASN A 167 14.19 6.38 2.90
C ASN A 167 13.57 6.16 1.50
N HIS A 168 12.41 5.48 1.41
CA HIS A 168 11.75 5.23 0.15
C HIS A 168 10.32 5.80 0.17
N GLY A 169 9.35 5.05 0.66
CA GLY A 169 7.95 5.45 0.68
C GLY A 169 7.03 4.35 1.20
N PRO A 170 5.72 4.59 1.17
CA PRO A 170 4.73 3.63 1.64
C PRO A 170 4.35 2.57 0.62
N PHE A 171 3.99 1.39 1.13
CA PHE A 171 3.19 0.38 0.45
C PHE A 171 1.89 0.16 1.24
N THR A 172 0.78 0.01 0.55
CA THR A 172 -0.51 -0.37 1.13
C THR A 172 -1.14 -1.48 0.30
N TRP A 173 -2.02 -2.25 0.91
CA TRP A 173 -2.73 -3.33 0.24
C TRP A 173 -4.17 -3.45 0.73
N GLY A 174 -4.96 -4.27 0.04
CA GLY A 174 -6.35 -4.54 0.33
C GLY A 174 -6.85 -5.77 -0.43
N LYS A 175 -8.13 -6.09 -0.30
CA LYS A 175 -8.77 -7.22 -1.01
C LYS A 175 -8.82 -7.02 -2.54
N ASP A 176 -8.71 -5.77 -3.00
CA ASP A 176 -8.68 -5.36 -4.40
C ASP A 176 -7.89 -4.04 -4.55
N GLY A 177 -7.69 -3.58 -5.78
CA GLY A 177 -6.96 -2.35 -6.07
C GLY A 177 -7.60 -1.11 -5.47
N MET A 178 -8.92 -1.03 -5.43
CA MET A 178 -9.65 0.12 -4.87
C MET A 178 -9.51 0.20 -3.35
N GLU A 179 -9.57 -0.93 -2.64
CA GLU A 179 -9.34 -0.94 -1.20
C GLU A 179 -7.89 -0.62 -0.84
N ALA A 180 -6.92 -1.11 -1.64
CA ALA A 180 -5.51 -0.73 -1.48
C ALA A 180 -5.31 0.79 -1.64
N VAL A 181 -5.99 1.43 -2.61
CA VAL A 181 -6.01 2.90 -2.77
C VAL A 181 -6.68 3.58 -1.58
N HIS A 182 -7.82 3.07 -1.12
CA HIS A 182 -8.48 3.60 0.07
C HIS A 182 -7.52 3.63 1.28
N ASN A 183 -6.80 2.55 1.50
CA ASN A 183 -5.80 2.45 2.57
C ASN A 183 -4.62 3.41 2.36
N ALA A 184 -4.22 3.68 1.11
CA ALA A 184 -3.19 4.68 0.80
C ALA A 184 -3.65 6.11 1.12
N VAL A 185 -4.91 6.45 0.81
CA VAL A 185 -5.51 7.76 1.17
C VAL A 185 -5.57 7.92 2.69
N VAL A 186 -6.03 6.88 3.40
CA VAL A 186 -6.09 6.90 4.87
C VAL A 186 -4.69 7.05 5.46
N LEU A 187 -3.71 6.29 4.96
CA LEU A 187 -2.31 6.37 5.40
C LEU A 187 -1.77 7.80 5.27
N GLU A 188 -1.94 8.44 4.13
CA GLU A 188 -1.45 9.80 3.89
C GLU A 188 -2.11 10.81 4.85
N GLU A 189 -3.43 10.71 5.07
CA GLU A 189 -4.13 11.61 6.00
C GLU A 189 -3.74 11.37 7.46
N VAL A 190 -3.61 10.12 7.92
CA VAL A 190 -3.17 9.86 9.31
C VAL A 190 -1.69 10.22 9.52
N ALA A 191 -0.83 10.05 8.51
CA ALA A 191 0.55 10.51 8.54
C ALA A 191 0.64 12.03 8.75
N LYS A 192 -0.16 12.78 8.01
CA LYS A 192 -0.30 14.23 8.11
C LYS A 192 -0.85 14.66 9.49
N MET A 193 -1.89 13.98 9.98
CA MET A 193 -2.45 14.25 11.31
C MET A 193 -1.41 13.98 12.41
N ALA A 194 -0.71 12.85 12.36
CA ALA A 194 0.29 12.48 13.34
C ALA A 194 1.45 13.50 13.41
N ALA A 195 1.99 13.91 12.25
CA ALA A 195 3.03 14.92 12.19
C ALA A 195 2.58 16.25 12.82
N ARG A 196 1.37 16.72 12.51
CA ARG A 196 0.81 17.94 13.10
C ARG A 196 0.54 17.79 14.60
N THR A 197 0.11 16.62 15.04
CA THR A 197 -0.10 16.32 16.46
C THR A 197 1.21 16.46 17.25
N GLU A 198 2.31 15.90 16.74
CA GLU A 198 3.65 16.06 17.36
C GLU A 198 4.16 17.51 17.32
N MET A 199 3.85 18.26 16.26
CA MET A 199 4.18 19.69 16.20
C MET A 199 3.42 20.51 17.26
N ILE A 200 2.17 20.17 17.53
CA ILE A 200 1.33 20.85 18.55
C ILE A 200 1.73 20.43 19.96
N ASN A 201 1.97 19.13 20.17
CA ASN A 201 2.39 18.57 21.45
C ASN A 201 3.51 17.53 21.26
N PRO A 202 4.79 17.94 21.37
CA PRO A 202 5.93 17.01 21.20
C PRO A 202 6.01 15.88 22.25
N LYS A 203 5.19 15.94 23.30
CA LYS A 203 5.12 14.91 24.35
C LYS A 203 3.83 14.09 24.29
N VAL A 204 3.10 14.17 23.18
CA VAL A 204 1.88 13.40 22.98
C VAL A 204 2.14 11.90 23.16
N GLN A 205 1.19 11.21 23.78
CA GLN A 205 1.21 9.76 23.90
C GLN A 205 0.20 9.16 22.92
N GLU A 206 0.39 7.92 22.53
CA GLU A 206 -0.58 7.18 21.75
C GLU A 206 -1.95 7.12 22.42
N ALA A 207 -2.98 6.91 21.61
CA ALA A 207 -4.32 6.64 22.12
C ALA A 207 -4.30 5.39 23.03
N PRO A 208 -5.06 5.38 24.13
CA PRO A 208 -5.19 4.21 25.00
C PRO A 208 -5.61 2.96 24.22
N GLN A 209 -5.13 1.79 24.65
CA GLN A 209 -5.39 0.53 23.94
C GLN A 209 -6.89 0.24 23.81
N GLU A 210 -7.65 0.49 24.86
CA GLU A 210 -9.11 0.29 24.90
C GLU A 210 -9.83 1.15 23.84
N LEU A 211 -9.32 2.35 23.57
CA LEU A 211 -9.87 3.23 22.52
C LEU A 211 -9.50 2.72 21.13
N LYS A 212 -8.25 2.27 20.94
CA LYS A 212 -7.80 1.64 19.67
C LYS A 212 -8.65 0.41 19.37
N ASP A 213 -8.83 -0.49 20.33
CA ASP A 213 -9.64 -1.71 20.22
C ASP A 213 -11.09 -1.39 19.88
N LYS A 214 -11.70 -0.44 20.63
CA LYS A 214 -13.10 -0.03 20.37
C LYS A 214 -13.31 0.45 18.95
N HIS A 215 -12.38 1.26 18.43
CA HIS A 215 -12.50 1.83 17.08
C HIS A 215 -12.21 0.80 15.99
N TYR A 216 -11.20 -0.01 16.16
CA TYR A 216 -10.87 -1.04 15.18
C TYR A 216 -12.00 -2.09 15.08
N TYR A 217 -12.39 -2.71 16.21
CA TYR A 217 -13.34 -3.82 16.19
C TYR A 217 -14.79 -3.41 15.89
N ARG A 218 -15.16 -2.12 16.00
CA ARG A 218 -16.48 -1.67 15.54
C ARG A 218 -16.64 -1.73 14.02
N LYS A 219 -15.52 -1.74 13.25
CA LYS A 219 -15.49 -1.83 11.78
C LYS A 219 -15.03 -3.19 11.29
N HIS A 220 -14.20 -3.87 12.07
CA HIS A 220 -13.53 -5.11 11.68
C HIS A 220 -13.85 -6.21 12.69
N GLY A 221 -14.13 -7.40 12.20
CA GLY A 221 -14.42 -8.57 13.05
C GLY A 221 -15.89 -8.95 13.11
N ALA A 222 -16.18 -10.05 13.82
CA ALA A 222 -17.49 -10.72 13.84
C ALA A 222 -18.66 -9.86 14.39
N ASN A 223 -18.36 -8.84 15.19
CA ASN A 223 -19.33 -7.97 15.83
C ASN A 223 -19.27 -6.53 15.30
N ALA A 224 -18.77 -6.32 14.08
CA ALA A 224 -18.73 -5.00 13.46
C ALA A 224 -20.15 -4.44 13.30
N TYR A 225 -20.36 -3.19 13.73
CA TYR A 225 -21.67 -2.51 13.67
C TYR A 225 -21.59 -1.15 13.02
N TYR A 226 -20.40 -0.71 12.65
CA TYR A 226 -20.19 0.57 11.94
C TYR A 226 -20.25 0.31 10.45
N CYS A 227 -21.03 1.02 9.76
CA CYS A 227 -21.44 0.97 8.36
C CYS A 227 -22.88 0.46 8.23
N GLN A 228 -23.59 0.98 7.22
CA GLN A 228 -24.94 0.50 6.93
C GLN A 228 -24.83 -0.93 6.37
N ASN A 229 -25.54 -1.86 6.99
CA ASN A 229 -25.71 -3.19 6.43
C ASN A 229 -26.50 -3.03 5.12
N ASN A 230 -25.84 -3.15 3.97
CA ASN A 230 -26.47 -3.33 2.67
C ASN A 230 -26.67 -4.81 2.41
#